data_e0421af52042e4889b31a4448080f9e2
#
_entry.id   e0421af52042e4889b31a4448080f9e2
#
_cell.length_a   1.000
_cell.length_b   1.000
_cell.length_c   1.000
_cell.angle_alpha   90.00
_cell.angle_beta   90.00
_cell.angle_gamma   90.00
#
_symmetry.space_group_name_H-M   'P 1'
#
loop_
_entity.id
_entity.type
_entity.pdbx_description
1 polymer ?
#
loop_
_entity_poly.entity_id
_entity_poly.type
_entity_poly.pdbx_seq_one_letter_code
_entity_poly.pdbx_strand_id
1 'polypeptide(L)'
;RIAVVGHSYGANTALLTAGARVPGKPVLVDERLKAVVAISAPPFHGLGDPGPILAPVTVPALHVTAEDDDIRIPGFTSGVEDRLKLFAATGSEHKRLVVFRDGSHSMFTDRLGTGGSEHNVAVKLATRELVVAFLDSLWRERGDSLPVWQARHADLLSPLQAQALPRLASTSAARGIG
;
A
#
# COMPACT_ATOMS: atom_id res chain seq x y z
N ARG A 1 -15.70 -1.79 13.33
CA ARG A 1 -14.53 -1.36 12.56
C ARG A 1 -14.07 -2.54 11.71
N ILE A 2 -14.14 -2.42 10.39
CA ILE A 2 -13.79 -3.48 9.44
C ILE A 2 -12.73 -2.90 8.50
N ALA A 3 -11.65 -3.65 8.27
CA ALA A 3 -10.68 -3.39 7.22
C ALA A 3 -10.65 -4.56 6.24
N VAL A 4 -10.29 -4.29 5.01
CA VAL A 4 -10.02 -5.30 4.00
C VAL A 4 -8.53 -5.31 3.66
N VAL A 5 -7.97 -6.51 3.56
CA VAL A 5 -6.56 -6.73 3.19
C VAL A 5 -6.53 -7.68 1.99
N GLY A 6 -5.73 -7.35 0.99
CA GLY A 6 -5.58 -8.22 -0.18
C GLY A 6 -4.18 -8.16 -0.75
N HIS A 7 -3.75 -9.26 -1.38
CA HIS A 7 -2.50 -9.37 -2.11
C HIS A 7 -2.77 -9.63 -3.59
N SER A 8 -1.99 -9.02 -4.48
CA SER A 8 -2.11 -9.18 -5.92
C SER A 8 -3.53 -8.85 -6.42
N TYR A 9 -4.20 -9.72 -7.18
CA TYR A 9 -5.61 -9.51 -7.57
C TYR A 9 -6.56 -9.39 -6.38
N GLY A 10 -6.23 -9.99 -5.22
CA GLY A 10 -6.96 -9.76 -3.98
C GLY A 10 -6.84 -8.32 -3.49
N ALA A 11 -5.72 -7.64 -3.77
CA ALA A 11 -5.58 -6.21 -3.48
C ALA A 11 -6.49 -5.35 -4.39
N ASN A 12 -6.64 -5.71 -5.68
CA ASN A 12 -7.61 -5.04 -6.54
C ASN A 12 -9.05 -5.25 -6.05
N THR A 13 -9.39 -6.47 -5.61
CA THR A 13 -10.69 -6.75 -4.97
C THR A 13 -10.90 -5.90 -3.72
N ALA A 14 -9.87 -5.78 -2.87
CA ALA A 14 -9.90 -4.94 -1.69
C ALA A 14 -10.12 -3.46 -2.05
N LEU A 15 -9.43 -2.94 -3.06
CA LEU A 15 -9.63 -1.57 -3.54
C LEU A 15 -11.04 -1.35 -4.12
N LEU A 16 -11.57 -2.33 -4.87
CA LEU A 16 -12.94 -2.26 -5.41
C LEU A 16 -13.99 -2.20 -4.29
N THR A 17 -13.84 -3.02 -3.26
CA THR A 17 -14.76 -3.01 -2.12
C THR A 17 -14.61 -1.76 -1.25
N ALA A 18 -13.43 -1.13 -1.28
CA ALA A 18 -13.12 0.10 -0.54
C ALA A 18 -13.49 1.40 -1.29
N GLY A 19 -13.97 1.31 -2.54
CA GLY A 19 -14.42 2.50 -3.27
C GLY A 19 -14.00 2.60 -4.73
N ALA A 20 -13.03 1.82 -5.20
CA ALA A 20 -12.57 1.90 -6.60
C ALA A 20 -13.70 1.60 -7.59
N ARG A 21 -13.70 2.30 -8.73
CA ARG A 21 -14.76 2.22 -9.73
C ARG A 21 -14.19 1.98 -11.11
N VAL A 22 -14.41 0.78 -11.63
CA VAL A 22 -14.00 0.40 -12.98
C VAL A 22 -15.11 0.79 -13.97
N PRO A 23 -14.81 1.58 -15.02
CA PRO A 23 -15.80 1.96 -16.03
C PRO A 23 -16.51 0.74 -16.62
N GLY A 24 -17.83 0.80 -16.71
CA GLY A 24 -18.66 -0.27 -17.29
C GLY A 24 -18.77 -1.54 -16.45
N LYS A 25 -18.27 -1.53 -15.20
CA LYS A 25 -18.44 -2.65 -14.25
C LYS A 25 -19.34 -2.28 -13.07
N PRO A 26 -19.99 -3.25 -12.44
CA PRO A 26 -20.78 -3.00 -11.22
C PRO A 26 -19.93 -2.38 -10.12
N VAL A 27 -20.52 -1.50 -9.34
CA VAL A 27 -19.92 -0.92 -8.13
C VAL A 27 -19.99 -1.95 -6.99
N LEU A 28 -18.85 -2.27 -6.39
CA LEU A 28 -18.71 -3.32 -5.36
C LEU A 28 -18.44 -2.73 -3.96
N VAL A 29 -18.71 -1.45 -3.75
CA VAL A 29 -18.37 -0.75 -2.50
C VAL A 29 -19.14 -1.33 -1.30
N ASP A 30 -18.41 -1.60 -0.22
CA ASP A 30 -18.98 -1.94 1.09
C ASP A 30 -18.72 -0.78 2.06
N GLU A 31 -19.73 -0.01 2.37
CA GLU A 31 -19.66 1.19 3.22
C GLU A 31 -19.26 0.90 4.68
N ARG A 32 -19.32 -0.36 5.10
CA ARG A 32 -18.85 -0.79 6.43
C ARG A 32 -17.33 -0.78 6.55
N LEU A 33 -16.62 -0.82 5.41
CA LEU A 33 -15.15 -0.76 5.39
C LEU A 33 -14.67 0.61 5.82
N LYS A 34 -13.70 0.63 6.71
CA LYS A 34 -13.10 1.83 7.30
C LYS A 34 -11.59 1.93 7.05
N ALA A 35 -11.00 0.94 6.40
CA ALA A 35 -9.61 0.97 5.92
C ALA A 35 -9.39 -0.11 4.85
N VAL A 36 -8.40 0.10 3.99
CA VAL A 36 -7.94 -0.86 2.99
C VAL A 36 -6.43 -1.04 3.05
N VAL A 37 -5.97 -2.29 2.90
CA VAL A 37 -4.56 -2.63 2.75
C VAL A 37 -4.40 -3.37 1.42
N ALA A 38 -3.66 -2.77 0.50
CA ALA A 38 -3.38 -3.29 -0.83
C ALA A 38 -1.90 -3.69 -0.93
N ILE A 39 -1.64 -5.00 -0.94
CA ILE A 39 -0.29 -5.55 -1.03
C ILE A 39 -0.05 -6.00 -2.47
N SER A 40 0.99 -5.45 -3.12
CA SER A 40 1.40 -5.78 -4.49
C SER A 40 0.24 -5.73 -5.49
N ALA A 41 -0.62 -4.71 -5.40
CA ALA A 41 -1.76 -4.57 -6.31
C ALA A 41 -1.30 -4.40 -7.76
N PRO A 42 -1.67 -5.28 -8.70
CA PRO A 42 -1.38 -5.05 -10.11
C PRO A 42 -2.25 -3.92 -10.68
N PRO A 43 -1.83 -3.25 -11.77
CA PRO A 43 -2.68 -2.27 -12.45
C PRO A 43 -3.97 -2.94 -12.95
N PHE A 44 -5.01 -2.12 -13.12
CA PHE A 44 -6.26 -2.54 -13.74
C PHE A 44 -6.03 -2.68 -15.25
N HIS A 45 -5.59 -3.86 -15.66
CA HIS A 45 -5.14 -4.14 -17.03
C HIS A 45 -6.15 -3.71 -18.09
N GLY A 46 -5.66 -3.02 -19.13
CA GLY A 46 -6.46 -2.56 -20.26
C GLY A 46 -7.34 -1.33 -19.98
N LEU A 47 -7.30 -0.75 -18.77
CA LEU A 47 -8.17 0.38 -18.39
C LEU A 47 -7.45 1.74 -18.39
N GLY A 48 -6.16 1.78 -18.77
CA GLY A 48 -5.40 3.02 -18.88
C GLY A 48 -5.06 3.68 -17.53
N ASP A 49 -5.35 4.97 -17.43
CA ASP A 49 -5.06 5.77 -16.23
C ASP A 49 -5.80 5.26 -14.99
N PRO A 50 -5.10 4.94 -13.89
CA PRO A 50 -5.74 4.52 -12.65
C PRO A 50 -6.44 5.66 -11.90
N GLY A 51 -6.20 6.93 -12.24
CA GLY A 51 -6.76 8.09 -11.56
C GLY A 51 -8.28 8.02 -11.40
N PRO A 52 -9.07 7.96 -12.48
CA PRO A 52 -10.53 7.88 -12.41
C PRO A 52 -11.05 6.65 -11.65
N ILE A 53 -10.25 5.55 -11.65
CA ILE A 53 -10.62 4.30 -10.99
C ILE A 53 -10.45 4.43 -9.47
N LEU A 54 -9.33 5.01 -9.01
CA LEU A 54 -8.90 4.99 -7.61
C LEU A 54 -9.18 6.28 -6.84
N ALA A 55 -9.47 7.39 -7.52
CA ALA A 55 -9.87 8.64 -6.87
C ALA A 55 -11.07 8.47 -5.89
N PRO A 56 -12.05 7.58 -6.16
CA PRO A 56 -13.15 7.35 -5.22
C PRO A 56 -12.78 6.54 -3.96
N VAL A 57 -11.58 5.98 -3.85
CA VAL A 57 -11.11 5.28 -2.64
C VAL A 57 -10.68 6.34 -1.63
N THR A 58 -11.55 6.70 -0.71
CA THR A 58 -11.34 7.78 0.28
C THR A 58 -11.09 7.28 1.70
N VAL A 59 -11.34 6.01 1.99
CA VAL A 59 -11.00 5.41 3.28
C VAL A 59 -9.48 5.36 3.47
N PRO A 60 -8.97 5.40 4.70
CA PRO A 60 -7.54 5.21 4.98
C PRO A 60 -6.97 4.00 4.23
N ALA A 61 -5.85 4.21 3.53
CA ALA A 61 -5.28 3.23 2.63
C ALA A 61 -3.80 2.97 2.91
N LEU A 62 -3.41 1.70 3.03
CA LEU A 62 -2.03 1.27 3.09
C LEU A 62 -1.70 0.49 1.80
N HIS A 63 -0.72 0.99 1.05
CA HIS A 63 -0.15 0.27 -0.08
C HIS A 63 1.21 -0.32 0.31
N VAL A 64 1.42 -1.57 -0.02
CA VAL A 64 2.67 -2.28 0.25
C VAL A 64 3.17 -2.91 -1.04
N THR A 65 4.46 -2.75 -1.35
CA THR A 65 5.12 -3.35 -2.52
C THR A 65 6.60 -3.59 -2.23
N ALA A 66 7.35 -4.04 -3.23
CA ALA A 66 8.80 -4.24 -3.17
C ALA A 66 9.46 -3.73 -4.46
N GLU A 67 10.78 -3.54 -4.43
CA GLU A 67 11.54 -3.01 -5.59
C GLU A 67 11.41 -3.92 -6.83
N ASP A 68 11.49 -5.24 -6.63
CA ASP A 68 11.40 -6.23 -7.71
C ASP A 68 10.01 -6.89 -7.77
N ASP A 69 8.96 -6.13 -7.42
CA ASP A 69 7.56 -6.59 -7.49
C ASP A 69 7.09 -6.69 -8.95
N ASP A 70 7.72 -7.57 -9.69
CA ASP A 70 7.45 -7.82 -11.10
C ASP A 70 6.41 -8.93 -11.31
N ILE A 71 5.47 -8.68 -12.21
CA ILE A 71 4.59 -9.68 -12.80
C ILE A 71 4.95 -9.79 -14.28
N ARG A 72 5.33 -10.99 -14.72
CA ARG A 72 5.65 -11.28 -16.11
C ARG A 72 4.89 -12.52 -16.56
N ILE A 73 3.81 -12.31 -17.30
CA ILE A 73 3.02 -13.37 -17.91
C ILE A 73 2.80 -13.05 -19.40
N PRO A 74 2.50 -14.02 -20.27
CA PRO A 74 2.26 -13.75 -21.68
C PRO A 74 1.25 -12.62 -21.90
N GLY A 75 1.67 -11.57 -22.62
CA GLY A 75 0.83 -10.40 -22.91
C GLY A 75 0.68 -9.38 -21.78
N PHE A 76 1.33 -9.58 -20.61
CA PHE A 76 1.26 -8.63 -19.52
C PHE A 76 2.55 -8.56 -18.71
N THR A 77 3.09 -7.35 -18.54
CA THR A 77 4.22 -7.06 -17.68
C THR A 77 3.85 -5.87 -16.79
N SER A 78 4.21 -5.96 -15.53
CA SER A 78 3.98 -4.90 -14.53
C SER A 78 5.07 -4.95 -13.47
N GLY A 79 5.54 -3.79 -13.02
CA GLY A 79 6.59 -3.66 -12.01
C GLY A 79 6.22 -2.66 -10.91
N VAL A 80 7.18 -2.32 -10.06
CA VAL A 80 6.99 -1.39 -8.91
C VAL A 80 6.41 -0.05 -9.34
N GLU A 81 6.80 0.49 -10.50
CA GLU A 81 6.29 1.76 -11.02
C GLU A 81 4.76 1.79 -11.13
N ASP A 82 4.15 0.67 -11.50
CA ASP A 82 2.69 0.59 -11.57
C ASP A 82 2.05 0.63 -10.18
N ARG A 83 2.70 0.05 -9.16
CA ARG A 83 2.25 0.14 -7.75
C ARG A 83 2.33 1.57 -7.23
N LEU A 84 3.41 2.29 -7.60
CA LEU A 84 3.57 3.71 -7.26
C LEU A 84 2.47 4.57 -7.91
N LYS A 85 2.12 4.29 -9.19
CA LYS A 85 1.00 4.97 -9.89
C LYS A 85 -0.34 4.69 -9.19
N LEU A 86 -0.62 3.45 -8.78
CA LEU A 86 -1.84 3.12 -8.05
C LEU A 86 -1.91 3.85 -6.71
N PHE A 87 -0.81 3.90 -5.96
CA PHE A 87 -0.74 4.69 -4.73
C PHE A 87 -1.01 6.17 -5.00
N ALA A 88 -0.36 6.76 -5.99
CA ALA A 88 -0.56 8.17 -6.34
C ALA A 88 -2.03 8.47 -6.70
N ALA A 89 -2.67 7.57 -7.46
CA ALA A 89 -4.04 7.69 -7.93
C ALA A 89 -5.10 7.49 -6.83
N THR A 90 -4.76 6.83 -5.72
CA THR A 90 -5.70 6.59 -4.60
C THR A 90 -6.11 7.91 -3.95
N GLY A 91 -7.42 8.17 -3.88
CA GLY A 91 -7.99 9.46 -3.44
C GLY A 91 -7.97 9.69 -1.92
N SER A 92 -7.55 8.72 -1.12
CA SER A 92 -7.47 8.86 0.34
C SER A 92 -6.45 9.92 0.76
N GLU A 93 -6.86 10.85 1.62
CA GLU A 93 -5.95 11.81 2.28
C GLU A 93 -5.07 11.12 3.35
N HIS A 94 -5.53 10.00 3.88
CA HIS A 94 -4.83 9.20 4.89
C HIS A 94 -4.21 7.95 4.26
N LYS A 95 -3.44 8.13 3.19
CA LYS A 95 -2.76 7.01 2.53
C LYS A 95 -1.29 6.91 2.94
N ARG A 96 -0.80 5.66 3.02
CA ARG A 96 0.60 5.32 3.30
C ARG A 96 1.10 4.37 2.23
N LEU A 97 2.39 4.49 1.90
CA LEU A 97 3.10 3.56 1.03
C LEU A 97 4.28 2.97 1.79
N VAL A 98 4.48 1.67 1.64
CA VAL A 98 5.69 0.98 2.08
C VAL A 98 6.25 0.21 0.89
N VAL A 99 7.52 0.44 0.59
CA VAL A 99 8.28 -0.28 -0.42
C VAL A 99 9.40 -1.04 0.28
N PHE A 100 9.37 -2.36 0.20
CA PHE A 100 10.46 -3.19 0.70
C PHE A 100 11.61 -3.22 -0.31
N ARG A 101 12.83 -3.33 0.21
CA ARG A 101 14.03 -3.50 -0.59
C ARG A 101 14.03 -4.88 -1.21
N ASP A 102 14.50 -5.00 -2.43
CA ASP A 102 14.56 -6.25 -3.18
C ASP A 102 13.19 -6.97 -3.23
N GLY A 103 13.19 -8.25 -3.53
CA GLY A 103 12.05 -9.14 -3.36
C GLY A 103 11.04 -9.14 -4.48
N SER A 104 10.49 -10.32 -4.75
CA SER A 104 9.55 -10.58 -5.84
C SER A 104 8.10 -10.35 -5.44
N HIS A 105 7.20 -10.30 -6.43
CA HIS A 105 5.75 -10.24 -6.26
C HIS A 105 5.19 -11.26 -5.25
N SER A 106 5.81 -12.43 -5.15
CA SER A 106 5.33 -13.52 -4.30
C SER A 106 5.94 -13.54 -2.90
N MET A 107 6.87 -12.60 -2.56
CA MET A 107 7.55 -12.59 -1.26
C MET A 107 6.61 -12.45 -0.06
N PHE A 108 5.43 -11.90 -0.27
CA PHE A 108 4.39 -11.73 0.75
C PHE A 108 3.56 -13.00 1.00
N THR A 109 3.83 -14.08 0.27
CA THR A 109 3.11 -15.35 0.33
C THR A 109 4.02 -16.47 0.82
N ASP A 110 3.44 -17.65 1.10
CA ASP A 110 4.19 -18.86 1.40
C ASP A 110 4.50 -19.70 0.16
N ARG A 111 4.44 -19.11 -1.03
CA ARG A 111 4.74 -19.79 -2.27
C ARG A 111 6.22 -20.15 -2.33
N LEU A 112 6.53 -21.42 -2.55
CA LEU A 112 7.91 -21.90 -2.65
C LEU A 112 8.63 -21.32 -3.87
N GLY A 113 9.96 -21.10 -3.73
CA GLY A 113 10.83 -20.66 -4.83
C GLY A 113 10.77 -19.15 -5.15
N THR A 114 10.15 -18.34 -4.30
CA THR A 114 10.04 -16.90 -4.49
C THR A 114 10.93 -16.11 -3.53
N GLY A 115 12.13 -15.75 -3.97
CA GLY A 115 13.11 -15.00 -3.17
C GLY A 115 13.82 -15.85 -2.09
N GLY A 116 14.82 -15.27 -1.43
CA GLY A 116 15.54 -15.92 -0.33
C GLY A 116 14.65 -16.22 0.86
N SER A 117 14.75 -17.40 1.44
CA SER A 117 13.86 -17.84 2.50
C SER A 117 13.88 -16.92 3.74
N GLU A 118 15.06 -16.48 4.16
CA GLU A 118 15.21 -15.60 5.33
C GLU A 118 14.63 -14.20 5.08
N HIS A 119 14.92 -13.60 3.93
CA HIS A 119 14.40 -12.30 3.55
C HIS A 119 12.85 -12.31 3.50
N ASN A 120 12.26 -13.32 2.85
CA ASN A 120 10.81 -13.45 2.78
C ASN A 120 10.15 -13.59 4.16
N VAL A 121 10.76 -14.32 5.08
CA VAL A 121 10.25 -14.44 6.46
C VAL A 121 10.29 -13.09 7.17
N ALA A 122 11.41 -12.35 7.06
CA ALA A 122 11.55 -11.03 7.66
C ALA A 122 10.51 -10.03 7.11
N VAL A 123 10.32 -10.00 5.78
CA VAL A 123 9.34 -9.11 5.14
C VAL A 123 7.90 -9.49 5.51
N LYS A 124 7.55 -10.77 5.55
CA LYS A 124 6.20 -11.20 5.99
C LYS A 124 5.92 -10.79 7.43
N LEU A 125 6.89 -10.95 8.33
CA LEU A 125 6.78 -10.51 9.71
C LEU A 125 6.61 -8.99 9.80
N ALA A 126 7.48 -8.24 9.12
CA ALA A 126 7.40 -6.78 9.06
C ALA A 126 6.07 -6.30 8.48
N THR A 127 5.56 -6.95 7.41
CA THR A 127 4.27 -6.63 6.80
C THR A 127 3.11 -6.88 7.77
N ARG A 128 3.12 -7.99 8.51
CA ARG A 128 2.11 -8.28 9.54
C ARG A 128 2.10 -7.20 10.62
N GLU A 129 3.28 -6.84 11.14
CA GLU A 129 3.41 -5.79 12.16
C GLU A 129 3.00 -4.42 11.61
N LEU A 130 3.33 -4.12 10.33
CA LEU A 130 2.91 -2.89 9.65
C LEU A 130 1.39 -2.76 9.58
N VAL A 131 0.70 -3.82 9.15
CA VAL A 131 -0.76 -3.82 9.06
C VAL A 131 -1.39 -3.56 10.43
N VAL A 132 -0.88 -4.21 11.48
CA VAL A 132 -1.35 -3.97 12.86
C VAL A 132 -1.07 -2.53 13.28
N ALA A 133 0.15 -2.01 13.06
CA ALA A 133 0.52 -0.64 13.39
C ALA A 133 -0.36 0.39 12.66
N PHE A 134 -0.64 0.15 11.37
CA PHE A 134 -1.52 1.00 10.58
C PHE A 134 -2.94 1.01 11.13
N LEU A 135 -3.53 -0.14 11.41
CA LEU A 135 -4.88 -0.23 11.96
C LEU A 135 -4.97 0.33 13.38
N ASP A 136 -3.94 0.13 14.19
CA ASP A 136 -3.87 0.71 15.54
C ASP A 136 -3.77 2.24 15.49
N SER A 137 -3.03 2.81 14.56
CA SER A 137 -2.94 4.26 14.37
C SER A 137 -4.29 4.90 14.01
N LEU A 138 -5.18 4.14 13.35
CA LEU A 138 -6.51 4.61 12.97
C LEU A 138 -7.56 4.43 14.08
N TRP A 139 -7.39 3.41 14.94
CA TRP A 139 -8.50 2.93 15.78
C TRP A 139 -8.20 2.89 17.28
N ARG A 140 -6.95 3.06 17.67
CA ARG A 140 -6.54 3.09 19.07
C ARG A 140 -5.92 4.44 19.40
N GLU A 141 -6.23 4.95 20.57
CA GLU A 141 -5.71 6.22 21.08
C GLU A 141 -4.25 6.12 21.59
N ARG A 142 -3.50 5.11 21.17
CA ARG A 142 -2.13 4.83 21.65
C ARG A 142 -1.02 5.59 20.91
N GLY A 143 -1.38 6.56 20.09
CA GLY A 143 -0.43 7.28 19.23
C GLY A 143 -0.10 6.51 17.94
N ASP A 144 0.64 7.18 17.06
CA ASP A 144 1.08 6.59 15.78
C ASP A 144 2.26 5.65 16.01
N SER A 145 2.03 4.35 15.87
CA SER A 145 3.06 3.30 16.00
C SER A 145 3.87 3.07 14.71
N LEU A 146 3.47 3.70 13.61
CA LEU A 146 4.17 3.56 12.31
C LEU A 146 5.63 4.06 12.34
N PRO A 147 5.98 5.20 12.98
CA PRO A 147 7.36 5.62 13.09
C PRO A 147 8.25 4.61 13.84
N VAL A 148 7.72 3.98 14.89
CA VAL A 148 8.44 2.95 15.67
C VAL A 148 8.65 1.71 14.81
N TRP A 149 7.62 1.28 14.07
CA TRP A 149 7.72 0.19 13.10
C TRP A 149 8.77 0.49 12.04
N GLN A 150 8.73 1.69 11.44
CA GLN A 150 9.66 2.11 10.40
C GLN A 150 11.12 2.11 10.88
N ALA A 151 11.38 2.60 12.10
CA ALA A 151 12.72 2.58 12.68
C ALA A 151 13.22 1.16 12.92
N ARG A 152 12.34 0.23 13.36
CA ARG A 152 12.69 -1.17 13.61
C ARG A 152 13.04 -1.95 12.35
N HIS A 153 12.39 -1.63 11.23
CA HIS A 153 12.54 -2.36 9.97
C HIS A 153 13.24 -1.54 8.88
N ALA A 154 14.01 -0.51 9.28
CA ALA A 154 14.64 0.43 8.34
C ALA A 154 15.56 -0.25 7.30
N ASP A 155 16.23 -1.33 7.69
CA ASP A 155 17.11 -2.14 6.85
C ASP A 155 16.36 -2.93 5.75
N LEU A 156 15.07 -3.19 5.94
CA LEU A 156 14.21 -3.85 4.96
C LEU A 156 13.55 -2.86 3.98
N LEU A 157 13.66 -1.55 4.23
CA LEU A 157 12.94 -0.55 3.45
C LEU A 157 13.75 -0.01 2.29
N SER A 158 13.08 0.20 1.17
CA SER A 158 13.64 0.79 -0.03
C SER A 158 13.80 2.31 0.09
N PRO A 159 14.85 2.91 -0.52
CA PRO A 159 14.95 4.35 -0.71
C PRO A 159 13.79 4.96 -1.53
N LEU A 160 13.12 4.18 -2.38
CA LEU A 160 11.95 4.61 -3.17
C LEU A 160 10.79 5.08 -2.29
N GLN A 161 10.70 4.59 -1.05
CA GLN A 161 9.69 5.01 -0.09
C GLN A 161 9.74 6.52 0.21
N ALA A 162 10.92 7.11 0.28
CA ALA A 162 11.12 8.52 0.56
C ALA A 162 10.59 9.44 -0.56
N GLN A 163 10.49 8.92 -1.79
CA GLN A 163 10.02 9.68 -2.97
C GLN A 163 8.48 9.72 -3.05
N ALA A 164 7.80 8.77 -2.42
CA ALA A 164 6.34 8.59 -2.52
C ALA A 164 5.56 9.25 -1.38
N LEU A 165 6.22 9.68 -0.31
CA LEU A 165 5.58 10.44 0.77
C LEU A 165 5.62 11.93 0.41
N PRO A 166 4.49 12.65 0.38
CA PRO A 166 4.53 14.11 0.34
C PRO A 166 5.34 14.56 1.55
N ARG A 167 6.34 15.40 1.34
CA ARG A 167 7.07 16.05 2.43
C ARG A 167 6.03 16.73 3.32
N LEU A 168 5.91 16.28 4.56
CA LEU A 168 5.16 17.01 5.56
C LEU A 168 5.74 18.41 5.57
N ALA A 169 4.94 19.39 5.18
CA ALA A 169 5.33 20.80 5.28
C ALA A 169 5.73 21.03 6.73
N SER A 170 6.98 21.37 6.95
CA SER A 170 7.47 21.82 8.25
C SER A 170 6.70 23.10 8.58
N THR A 171 5.67 23.00 9.39
CA THR A 171 5.05 24.16 10.03
C THR A 171 6.06 24.72 11.03
N SER A 172 6.99 25.52 10.51
CA SER A 172 7.76 26.46 11.31
C SER A 172 6.78 27.51 11.82
N ALA A 173 6.23 27.26 13.00
CA ALA A 173 5.53 28.29 13.75
C ALA A 173 6.57 29.33 14.20
N ALA A 174 6.74 30.37 13.39
CA ALA A 174 7.34 31.60 13.84
C ALA A 174 6.43 32.19 14.91
N ARG A 175 6.75 31.93 16.18
CA ARG A 175 6.25 32.76 17.27
C ARG A 175 6.98 34.07 17.19
N GLY A 176 6.34 35.07 16.54
CA GLY A 176 6.69 36.46 16.71
C GLY A 176 6.32 36.89 18.12
N ILE A 177 7.33 37.20 18.90
CA ILE A 177 7.19 37.95 20.13
C ILE A 177 7.18 39.43 19.69
N GLY A 178 6.14 40.10 20.06
CA GLY A 178 5.96 41.52 19.95
C GLY A 178 4.95 41.97 21.00
#